data_c5736d222053fed9fb204625df41e696
#
_entry.id   c5736d222053fed9fb204625df41e696
#
_cell.length_a   1.000
_cell.length_b   1.000
_cell.length_c   1.000
_cell.angle_alpha   90.00
_cell.angle_beta   90.00
_cell.angle_gamma   90.00
#
_symmetry.space_group_name_H-M   'P 1'
#
loop_
_entity.id
_entity.type
_entity.pdbx_description
1 polymer ?
#
loop_
_entity_poly.entity_id
_entity_poly.type
_entity_poly.pdbx_seq_one_letter_code
_entity_poly.pdbx_strand_id
1 'polypeptide(L)'
;MRRSEILKLTWNDVNLDTGIASLYDTKNGDDRHIPLTKTAIELLSNLTQSSEFVFPISANCLRLAWDRCRNKSNIKGLRFHDLRHEAVSRFFEMGLSVPEVALISVHKDVRQLFRYTRLKPESLIAKYSQIF
;
A
#
# COMPACT_ATOMS: atom_id res chain seq x y z
N MET A 1 -0.62 1.86 2.32
CA MET A 1 -0.45 2.79 3.46
C MET A 1 -0.53 4.23 2.98
N ARG A 2 -0.92 5.17 3.84
CA ARG A 2 -0.85 6.62 3.57
C ARG A 2 0.55 7.14 3.90
N ARG A 3 0.95 8.29 3.33
CA ARG A 3 2.26 8.91 3.61
C ARG A 3 2.52 9.09 5.11
N SER A 4 1.53 9.59 5.85
CA SER A 4 1.66 9.81 7.30
C SER A 4 1.79 8.50 8.09
N GLU A 5 1.18 7.42 7.63
CA GLU A 5 1.30 6.10 8.24
C GLU A 5 2.71 5.54 8.01
N ILE A 6 3.26 5.69 6.81
CA ILE A 6 4.63 5.25 6.48
C ILE A 6 5.66 5.98 7.34
N LEU A 7 5.52 7.30 7.49
CA LEU A 7 6.48 8.13 8.25
C LEU A 7 6.39 7.91 9.77
N LYS A 8 5.29 7.36 10.27
CA LYS A 8 5.10 7.01 11.69
C LYS A 8 5.42 5.55 12.00
N LEU A 9 5.69 4.74 10.98
CA LEU A 9 5.97 3.33 11.15
C LEU A 9 7.25 3.13 11.94
N THR A 10 7.19 2.35 13.02
CA THR A 10 8.35 1.98 13.83
C THR A 10 8.79 0.55 13.52
N TRP A 11 10.02 0.20 13.90
CA TRP A 11 10.51 -1.18 13.75
C TRP A 11 9.74 -2.17 14.62
N ASN A 12 9.21 -1.73 15.76
CA ASN A 12 8.35 -2.55 16.62
C ASN A 12 7.01 -2.92 15.95
N ASP A 13 6.58 -2.12 14.96
CA ASP A 13 5.35 -2.36 14.23
C ASP A 13 5.54 -3.28 13.02
N VAL A 14 6.78 -3.65 12.70
CA VAL A 14 7.13 -4.45 11.53
C VAL A 14 7.69 -5.81 11.96
N ASN A 15 6.99 -6.85 11.60
CA ASN A 15 7.47 -8.22 11.77
C ASN A 15 7.88 -8.76 10.40
N LEU A 16 9.19 -8.85 10.16
CA LEU A 16 9.75 -9.32 8.89
C LEU A 16 9.61 -10.84 8.72
N ASP A 17 9.57 -11.60 9.82
CA ASP A 17 9.44 -13.06 9.77
C ASP A 17 8.03 -13.47 9.34
N THR A 18 7.00 -12.81 9.87
CA THR A 18 5.62 -13.04 9.47
C THR A 18 5.20 -12.23 8.24
N GLY A 19 6.00 -11.24 7.85
CA GLY A 19 5.69 -10.34 6.74
C GLY A 19 4.50 -9.41 7.02
N ILE A 20 4.32 -8.94 8.27
CA ILE A 20 3.20 -8.10 8.66
C ILE A 20 3.71 -6.77 9.21
N ALA A 21 3.11 -5.67 8.75
CA ALA A 21 3.23 -4.35 9.35
C ALA A 21 1.93 -3.97 10.06
N SER A 22 2.02 -3.60 11.34
CA SER A 22 0.89 -3.21 12.17
C SER A 22 0.76 -1.69 12.22
N LEU A 23 -0.44 -1.18 12.05
CA LEU A 23 -0.76 0.24 12.17
C LEU A 23 -1.78 0.42 13.28
N TYR A 24 -1.40 1.18 14.27
CA TYR A 24 -2.26 1.48 15.42
C TYR A 24 -2.88 2.87 15.22
N ASP A 25 -4.20 2.93 15.08
CA ASP A 25 -4.95 4.20 15.01
C ASP A 25 -5.62 4.46 16.35
N THR A 26 -4.90 5.20 17.20
CA THR A 26 -5.37 5.55 18.57
C THR A 26 -6.62 6.43 18.56
N LYS A 27 -6.96 7.08 17.44
CA LYS A 27 -8.13 7.96 17.35
C LYS A 27 -9.44 7.22 17.08
N ASN A 28 -9.38 6.04 16.42
CA ASN A 28 -10.56 5.28 16.02
C ASN A 28 -10.58 3.84 16.54
N GLY A 29 -9.55 3.40 17.27
CA GLY A 29 -9.47 2.04 17.84
C GLY A 29 -9.33 0.90 16.84
N ASP A 30 -9.11 1.21 15.57
CA ASP A 30 -9.00 0.20 14.52
C ASP A 30 -7.52 -0.12 14.24
N ASP A 31 -6.99 -1.11 14.94
CA ASP A 31 -5.68 -1.68 14.64
C ASP A 31 -5.73 -2.42 13.31
N ARG A 32 -4.67 -2.29 12.51
CA ARG A 32 -4.63 -2.82 11.15
C ARG A 32 -3.33 -3.57 10.92
N HIS A 33 -3.46 -4.76 10.35
CA HIS A 33 -2.33 -5.61 10.03
C HIS A 33 -2.22 -5.72 8.50
N ILE A 34 -1.15 -5.16 7.94
CA ILE A 34 -0.94 -5.08 6.49
C ILE A 34 0.10 -6.12 6.09
N PRO A 35 -0.25 -7.08 5.22
CA PRO A 35 0.73 -8.02 4.69
C PRO A 35 1.73 -7.28 3.79
N LEU A 36 3.00 -7.60 3.97
CA LEU A 36 4.11 -7.08 3.18
C LEU A 36 4.39 -8.00 2.00
N THR A 37 4.65 -7.43 0.84
CA THR A 37 5.14 -8.19 -0.30
C THR A 37 6.58 -8.66 -0.07
N LYS A 38 7.02 -9.70 -0.78
CA LYS A 38 8.42 -10.17 -0.74
C LYS A 38 9.40 -9.03 -0.99
N THR A 39 9.15 -8.22 -2.01
CA THR A 39 9.97 -7.04 -2.33
C THR A 39 10.02 -6.03 -1.17
N ALA A 40 8.89 -5.80 -0.49
CA ALA A 40 8.88 -4.91 0.67
C ALA A 40 9.70 -5.47 1.83
N ILE A 41 9.61 -6.77 2.10
CA ILE A 41 10.42 -7.45 3.14
C ILE A 41 11.90 -7.34 2.81
N GLU A 42 12.31 -7.64 1.56
CA GLU A 42 13.70 -7.52 1.11
C GLU A 42 14.24 -6.09 1.27
N LEU A 43 13.47 -5.08 0.84
CA LEU A 43 13.86 -3.68 0.98
C LEU A 43 14.01 -3.28 2.45
N LEU A 44 13.07 -3.67 3.33
CA LEU A 44 13.12 -3.36 4.74
C LEU A 44 14.27 -4.09 5.45
N SER A 45 14.54 -5.34 5.10
CA SER A 45 15.64 -6.12 5.66
C SER A 45 17.02 -5.52 5.34
N ASN A 46 17.14 -4.79 4.24
CA ASN A 46 18.38 -4.12 3.84
C ASN A 46 18.54 -2.71 4.43
N LEU A 47 17.54 -2.19 5.16
CA LEU A 47 17.66 -0.90 5.82
C LEU A 47 18.43 -1.03 7.14
N THR A 48 19.30 -0.07 7.39
CA THR A 48 19.99 0.06 8.67
C THR A 48 19.01 0.58 9.72
N GLN A 49 18.83 -0.15 10.81
CA GLN A 49 17.98 0.27 11.94
C GLN A 49 18.74 1.28 12.82
N SER A 50 18.86 2.50 12.35
CA SER A 50 19.55 3.59 13.05
C SER A 50 18.63 4.45 13.93
N SER A 51 17.33 4.20 13.91
CA SER A 51 16.29 4.95 14.61
C SER A 51 15.15 4.00 15.00
N GLU A 52 14.31 4.43 15.93
CA GLU A 52 13.03 3.78 16.25
C GLU A 52 12.12 3.72 15.00
N PHE A 53 12.12 4.77 14.18
CA PHE A 53 11.33 4.84 12.95
C PHE A 53 12.01 4.08 11.81
N VAL A 54 11.18 3.39 11.01
CA VAL A 54 11.63 2.70 9.79
C VAL A 54 12.16 3.71 8.77
N PHE A 55 11.49 4.86 8.65
CA PHE A 55 11.87 5.95 7.77
C PHE A 55 12.06 7.25 8.58
N PRO A 56 13.25 7.48 9.16
CA PRO A 56 13.51 8.63 10.04
C PRO A 56 13.72 9.93 9.25
N ILE A 57 12.74 10.30 8.46
CA ILE A 57 12.72 11.52 7.62
C ILE A 57 11.45 12.33 7.85
N SER A 58 11.52 13.65 7.70
CA SER A 58 10.35 14.51 7.77
C SER A 58 9.48 14.41 6.52
N ALA A 59 8.21 14.78 6.65
CA ALA A 59 7.28 14.86 5.52
C ALA A 59 7.76 15.81 4.42
N ASN A 60 8.46 16.88 4.79
CA ASN A 60 9.04 17.83 3.83
C ASN A 60 10.25 17.23 3.11
N CYS A 61 11.11 16.51 3.83
CA CYS A 61 12.24 15.80 3.23
C CYS A 61 11.76 14.78 2.18
N LEU A 62 10.74 13.98 2.52
CA LEU A 62 10.12 13.04 1.58
C LEU A 62 9.54 13.77 0.36
N ARG A 63 8.84 14.89 0.56
CA ARG A 63 8.29 15.70 -0.55
C ARG A 63 9.38 16.18 -1.48
N LEU A 64 10.46 16.74 -0.95
CA LEU A 64 11.59 17.23 -1.75
C LEU A 64 12.31 16.09 -2.49
N ALA A 65 12.47 14.93 -1.86
CA ALA A 65 13.04 13.75 -2.52
C ALA A 65 12.16 13.26 -3.65
N TRP A 66 10.83 13.23 -3.45
CA TRP A 66 9.87 12.87 -4.48
C TRP A 66 9.92 13.82 -5.68
N ASP A 67 9.94 15.14 -5.42
CA ASP A 67 10.01 16.15 -6.47
C ASP A 67 11.31 16.02 -7.29
N ARG A 68 12.46 15.78 -6.63
CA ARG A 68 13.74 15.53 -7.33
C ARG A 68 13.67 14.28 -8.21
N CYS A 69 13.15 13.17 -7.68
CA CYS A 69 13.03 11.91 -8.40
C CYS A 69 12.13 12.08 -9.64
N ARG A 70 10.97 12.69 -9.45
CA ARG A 70 10.00 12.95 -10.53
C ARG A 70 10.59 13.84 -11.62
N ASN A 71 11.26 14.93 -11.24
CA ASN A 71 11.87 15.86 -12.19
C ASN A 71 13.02 15.18 -12.97
N LYS A 72 13.87 14.39 -12.30
CA LYS A 72 14.93 13.62 -12.94
C LYS A 72 14.39 12.60 -13.96
N SER A 73 13.20 12.06 -13.70
CA SER A 73 12.53 11.09 -14.58
C SER A 73 11.64 11.77 -15.64
N ASN A 74 11.62 13.11 -15.73
CA ASN A 74 10.75 13.88 -16.63
C ASN A 74 9.25 13.55 -16.48
N ILE A 75 8.80 13.11 -15.31
CA ILE A 75 7.41 12.78 -15.03
C ILE A 75 6.70 14.01 -14.50
N LYS A 76 5.64 14.46 -15.20
CA LYS A 76 4.81 15.59 -14.80
C LYS A 76 3.51 15.12 -14.15
N GLY A 77 3.03 15.85 -13.14
CA GLY A 77 1.69 15.66 -12.57
C GLY A 77 1.53 14.45 -11.63
N LEU A 78 2.54 13.60 -11.47
CA LEU A 78 2.47 12.44 -10.57
C LEU A 78 2.67 12.89 -9.11
N ARG A 79 1.69 12.62 -8.27
CA ARG A 79 1.75 12.87 -6.82
C ARG A 79 2.19 11.61 -6.09
N PHE A 80 2.83 11.74 -4.94
CA PHE A 80 3.20 10.60 -4.10
C PHE A 80 1.99 9.72 -3.73
N HIS A 81 0.82 10.33 -3.51
CA HIS A 81 -0.42 9.61 -3.21
C HIS A 81 -0.92 8.74 -4.37
N ASP A 82 -0.59 9.08 -5.60
CA ASP A 82 -1.00 8.32 -6.79
C ASP A 82 -0.38 6.92 -6.82
N LEU A 83 0.77 6.71 -6.13
CA LEU A 83 1.34 5.37 -5.91
C LEU A 83 0.40 4.44 -5.14
N ARG A 84 -0.40 5.00 -4.22
CA ARG A 84 -1.40 4.21 -3.50
C ARG A 84 -2.55 3.79 -4.42
N HIS A 85 -2.98 4.68 -5.32
CA HIS A 85 -4.00 4.35 -6.31
C HIS A 85 -3.51 3.26 -7.25
N GLU A 86 -2.27 3.37 -7.73
CA GLU A 86 -1.62 2.36 -8.57
C GLU A 86 -1.55 1.00 -7.86
N ALA A 87 -1.11 0.97 -6.61
CA ALA A 87 -1.04 -0.27 -5.84
C ALA A 87 -2.42 -0.94 -5.69
N VAL A 88 -3.47 -0.17 -5.42
CA VAL A 88 -4.84 -0.69 -5.33
C VAL A 88 -5.30 -1.27 -6.67
N SER A 89 -5.05 -0.58 -7.78
CA SER A 89 -5.38 -1.08 -9.13
C SER A 89 -4.68 -2.41 -9.41
N ARG A 90 -3.38 -2.51 -9.09
CA ARG A 90 -2.60 -3.75 -9.28
C ARG A 90 -3.11 -4.91 -8.45
N PHE A 91 -3.56 -4.69 -7.22
CA PHE A 91 -4.16 -5.76 -6.42
C PHE A 91 -5.39 -6.35 -7.10
N PHE A 92 -6.24 -5.53 -7.70
CA PHE A 92 -7.37 -6.02 -8.48
C PHE A 92 -6.95 -6.74 -9.77
N GLU A 93 -5.93 -6.24 -10.46
CA GLU A 93 -5.35 -6.91 -11.64
C GLU A 93 -4.76 -8.28 -11.30
N MET A 94 -4.19 -8.43 -10.09
CA MET A 94 -3.71 -9.70 -9.55
C MET A 94 -4.83 -10.64 -9.10
N GLY A 95 -6.10 -10.21 -9.18
CA GLY A 95 -7.26 -11.02 -8.87
C GLY A 95 -7.71 -10.98 -7.42
N LEU A 96 -7.18 -10.07 -6.59
CA LEU A 96 -7.66 -9.91 -5.22
C LEU A 96 -9.11 -9.40 -5.22
N SER A 97 -9.90 -9.96 -4.32
CA SER A 97 -11.29 -9.55 -4.11
C SER A 97 -11.40 -8.18 -3.42
N VAL A 98 -12.57 -7.56 -3.51
CA VAL A 98 -12.82 -6.27 -2.84
C VAL A 98 -12.58 -6.33 -1.32
N PRO A 99 -13.00 -7.36 -0.57
CA PRO A 99 -12.68 -7.48 0.85
C PRO A 99 -11.17 -7.57 1.14
N GLU A 100 -10.42 -8.33 0.32
CA GLU A 100 -8.96 -8.46 0.48
C GLU A 100 -8.25 -7.13 0.23
N VAL A 101 -8.63 -6.42 -0.83
CA VAL A 101 -8.08 -5.09 -1.11
C VAL A 101 -8.49 -4.08 -0.04
N ALA A 102 -9.71 -4.16 0.49
CA ALA A 102 -10.16 -3.30 1.59
C ALA A 102 -9.30 -3.48 2.84
N LEU A 103 -8.96 -4.73 3.18
CA LEU A 103 -8.10 -5.06 4.31
C LEU A 103 -6.71 -4.41 4.16
N ILE A 104 -6.10 -4.51 2.98
CA ILE A 104 -4.75 -3.96 2.71
C ILE A 104 -4.78 -2.45 2.61
N SER A 105 -5.75 -1.90 1.88
CA SER A 105 -5.80 -0.47 1.54
C SER A 105 -6.47 0.38 2.60
N VAL A 106 -7.26 -0.24 3.46
CA VAL A 106 -7.99 0.42 4.55
C VAL A 106 -8.91 1.55 4.06
N HIS A 107 -9.74 1.24 3.10
CA HIS A 107 -10.85 2.11 2.76
C HIS A 107 -11.99 1.87 3.74
N LYS A 108 -12.39 2.90 4.50
CA LYS A 108 -13.58 2.84 5.39
C LYS A 108 -14.85 2.63 4.58
N ASP A 109 -14.92 3.21 3.41
CA ASP A 109 -16.02 3.03 2.47
C ASP A 109 -15.56 2.13 1.32
N VAL A 110 -15.98 0.87 1.38
CA VAL A 110 -15.67 -0.16 0.37
C VAL A 110 -16.19 0.25 -1.03
N ARG A 111 -17.23 1.10 -1.10
CA ARG A 111 -17.77 1.60 -2.38
C ARG A 111 -16.71 2.39 -3.17
N GLN A 112 -15.76 3.01 -2.51
CA GLN A 112 -14.66 3.69 -3.17
C GLN A 112 -13.76 2.74 -3.96
N LEU A 113 -13.72 1.45 -3.59
CA LEU A 113 -12.92 0.44 -4.27
C LEU A 113 -13.56 -0.03 -5.58
N PHE A 114 -14.87 0.06 -5.73
CA PHE A 114 -15.56 -0.35 -6.96
C PHE A 114 -15.11 0.44 -8.19
N ARG A 115 -14.58 1.66 -8.03
CA ARG A 115 -14.00 2.44 -9.14
C ARG A 115 -12.77 1.77 -9.78
N TYR A 116 -12.11 0.89 -9.05
CA TYR A 116 -10.94 0.14 -9.53
C TYR A 116 -11.30 -1.23 -10.09
N THR A 117 -12.51 -1.72 -9.81
CA THR A 117 -13.00 -2.98 -10.35
C THR A 117 -13.63 -2.72 -11.70
N ARG A 118 -12.87 -2.90 -12.77
CA ARG A 118 -13.43 -2.90 -14.14
C ARG A 118 -13.99 -4.29 -14.45
N LEU A 119 -15.04 -4.69 -13.74
CA LEU A 119 -15.73 -5.96 -13.99
C LEU A 119 -16.44 -5.87 -15.34
N LYS A 120 -15.92 -6.60 -16.31
CA LYS A 120 -16.62 -6.81 -17.58
C LYS A 120 -17.34 -8.16 -17.53
N PRO A 121 -18.54 -8.30 -18.10
CA PRO A 121 -19.26 -9.58 -18.15
C PRO A 121 -18.39 -10.69 -18.75
N GLU A 122 -17.55 -10.37 -19.75
CA GLU A 122 -16.66 -11.32 -20.42
C GLU A 122 -15.63 -11.92 -19.45
N SER A 123 -15.17 -11.16 -18.46
CA SER A 123 -14.23 -11.68 -17.45
C SER A 123 -14.86 -12.69 -16.51
N LEU A 124 -16.19 -12.71 -16.38
CA LEU A 124 -16.93 -13.68 -15.59
C LEU A 124 -17.14 -14.99 -16.33
N ILE A 125 -17.25 -14.96 -17.67
CA ILE A 125 -17.45 -16.16 -18.49
C ILE A 125 -16.27 -17.15 -18.27
N ALA A 126 -15.03 -16.64 -18.28
CA ALA A 126 -13.86 -17.46 -18.03
C ALA A 126 -13.84 -18.11 -16.63
N LYS A 127 -14.39 -17.41 -15.63
CA LYS A 127 -14.51 -17.94 -14.27
C LYS A 127 -15.63 -18.99 -14.17
N TYR A 128 -16.74 -18.77 -14.83
CA TYR A 128 -17.85 -19.75 -14.85
C TYR A 128 -17.44 -21.04 -15.55
N SER A 129 -16.69 -20.97 -16.65
CA SER A 129 -16.22 -22.17 -17.37
C SER A 129 -15.28 -23.05 -16.56
N GLN A 130 -14.72 -22.55 -15.44
CA GLN A 130 -13.89 -23.34 -14.53
C GLN A 130 -14.71 -24.02 -13.42
N ILE A 131 -15.96 -23.61 -13.22
CA ILE A 131 -16.84 -24.10 -12.14
C ILE A 131 -17.89 -25.06 -12.71
N PHE A 132 -18.32 -24.85 -13.92
CA PHE A 132 -19.34 -25.64 -14.64
C PHE A 132 -18.77 -26.22 -15.93
#